data_514c00d5e07ea511f7c3e347da232da6
#
_entry.id   514c00d5e07ea511f7c3e347da232da6
#
_cell.length_a   1.000
_cell.length_b   1.000
_cell.length_c   1.000
_cell.angle_alpha   90.00
_cell.angle_beta   90.00
_cell.angle_gamma   90.00
#
_symmetry.space_group_name_H-M   'P 1'
#
loop_
_entity.id
_entity.type
_entity.pdbx_description
1 polymer ?
#
loop_
_entity_poly.entity_id
_entity_poly.type
_entity_poly.pdbx_seq_one_letter_code
_entity_poly.pdbx_strand_id
1 'polypeptide(L)'
;MSEYGPGFDWTMIAEPDLSAKQYLVAIIGSATGKCMVSSQAGDQALGILQNKPKSGEAAKVRVVGISKALAAAAITAGAYLRAGATGFLVTGNSGNVVGTALTDGTSGGAFTMLVHPHQGTA
;
A
#
# COMPACT_ATOMS: atom_id res chain seq x y z
N MET A 1 -19.70 11.77 1.62
CA MET A 1 -18.43 11.78 0.88
C MET A 1 -17.37 11.05 1.67
N SER A 2 -16.57 10.27 0.97
CA SER A 2 -15.48 9.58 1.63
C SER A 2 -14.40 10.57 2.07
N GLU A 3 -13.90 10.41 3.29
CA GLU A 3 -12.80 11.24 3.75
C GLU A 3 -11.47 10.90 3.03
N TYR A 4 -11.43 9.80 2.30
CA TYR A 4 -10.25 9.37 1.56
C TYR A 4 -10.39 9.59 0.06
N GLY A 5 -11.51 10.14 -0.39
CA GLY A 5 -11.67 10.48 -1.79
C GLY A 5 -11.19 11.90 -2.07
N PRO A 6 -10.98 12.25 -3.33
CA PRO A 6 -11.01 11.37 -4.47
C PRO A 6 -9.73 10.55 -4.59
N GLY A 7 -9.83 9.47 -5.31
CA GLY A 7 -8.69 8.63 -5.59
C GLY A 7 -8.96 7.79 -6.81
N PHE A 8 -7.95 7.12 -7.31
CA PHE A 8 -8.07 6.24 -8.45
C PHE A 8 -7.74 4.81 -8.05
N ASP A 9 -8.70 3.90 -8.25
CA ASP A 9 -8.55 2.50 -7.88
C ASP A 9 -8.49 1.64 -9.14
N TRP A 10 -7.67 0.61 -9.07
CA TRP A 10 -7.55 -0.39 -10.12
C TRP A 10 -7.98 -1.74 -9.55
N THR A 11 -8.85 -2.44 -10.27
CA THR A 11 -9.33 -3.74 -9.83
C THR A 11 -8.48 -4.84 -10.42
N MET A 12 -7.98 -5.72 -9.56
CA MET A 12 -7.19 -6.87 -9.95
C MET A 12 -7.78 -8.12 -9.29
N ILE A 13 -7.15 -9.27 -9.50
CA ILE A 13 -7.58 -10.51 -8.89
C ILE A 13 -6.59 -10.88 -7.79
N ALA A 14 -7.09 -11.18 -6.59
CA ALA A 14 -6.24 -11.58 -5.49
C ALA A 14 -5.63 -12.94 -5.78
N GLU A 15 -4.30 -13.05 -5.66
CA GLU A 15 -3.63 -14.30 -5.98
C GLU A 15 -3.66 -15.28 -4.82
N PRO A 16 -3.22 -14.92 -3.61
CA PRO A 16 -3.51 -15.73 -2.43
C PRO A 16 -4.73 -15.14 -1.72
N ASP A 17 -5.11 -15.74 -0.62
CA ASP A 17 -6.16 -15.18 0.24
C ASP A 17 -5.61 -13.89 0.88
N LEU A 18 -6.18 -12.74 0.52
CA LEU A 18 -5.79 -11.43 1.03
C LEU A 18 -6.82 -10.86 2.00
N SER A 19 -7.70 -11.69 2.55
CA SER A 19 -8.79 -11.21 3.39
C SER A 19 -8.31 -10.60 4.72
N ALA A 20 -7.08 -10.86 5.13
CA ALA A 20 -6.47 -10.27 6.31
C ALA A 20 -5.45 -9.18 5.98
N LYS A 21 -5.42 -8.71 4.73
CA LYS A 21 -4.35 -7.85 4.23
C LYS A 21 -4.83 -6.46 3.81
N GLN A 22 -6.04 -6.07 4.20
CA GLN A 22 -6.55 -4.74 3.87
C GLN A 22 -5.59 -3.66 4.37
N TYR A 23 -5.38 -2.63 3.54
CA TYR A 23 -4.53 -1.47 3.83
C TYR A 23 -3.02 -1.76 3.83
N LEU A 24 -2.61 -2.90 3.31
CA LEU A 24 -1.20 -3.21 3.10
C LEU A 24 -0.79 -2.92 1.66
N VAL A 25 0.51 -2.87 1.42
CA VAL A 25 1.06 -2.55 0.10
C VAL A 25 0.80 -3.71 -0.86
N ALA A 26 0.14 -3.42 -1.97
CA ALA A 26 -0.13 -4.40 -3.02
C ALA A 26 0.93 -4.30 -4.11
N ILE A 27 1.32 -5.45 -4.66
CA ILE A 27 2.27 -5.57 -5.75
C ILE A 27 1.69 -6.47 -6.84
N ILE A 28 2.31 -6.46 -8.01
CA ILE A 28 1.94 -7.39 -9.09
C ILE A 28 2.18 -8.82 -8.61
N GLY A 29 1.22 -9.71 -8.87
CA GLY A 29 1.33 -11.11 -8.55
C GLY A 29 2.14 -11.88 -9.59
N SER A 30 1.95 -13.20 -9.61
CA SER A 30 2.70 -14.07 -10.52
C SER A 30 2.21 -14.01 -11.96
N ALA A 31 1.08 -13.36 -12.23
CA ALA A 31 0.51 -13.27 -13.57
C ALA A 31 -0.14 -11.91 -13.78
N THR A 32 -0.32 -11.55 -15.05
CA THR A 32 -1.01 -10.33 -15.43
C THR A 32 -2.41 -10.28 -14.83
N GLY A 33 -2.77 -9.14 -14.27
CA GLY A 33 -4.10 -8.93 -13.69
C GLY A 33 -4.25 -9.46 -12.28
N LYS A 34 -3.21 -10.07 -11.71
CA LYS A 34 -3.24 -10.57 -10.34
C LYS A 34 -2.36 -9.73 -9.43
N CYS A 35 -2.76 -9.65 -8.17
CA CYS A 35 -1.98 -8.91 -7.18
C CYS A 35 -1.79 -9.74 -5.93
N MET A 36 -0.78 -9.35 -5.16
CA MET A 36 -0.49 -9.93 -3.85
C MET A 36 0.03 -8.81 -2.96
N VAL A 37 0.25 -9.11 -1.69
CA VAL A 37 0.81 -8.14 -0.76
C VAL A 37 2.32 -8.26 -0.75
N SER A 38 3.02 -7.11 -0.63
CA SER A 38 4.47 -7.07 -0.58
C SER A 38 5.00 -8.03 0.47
N SER A 39 6.02 -8.80 0.09
CA SER A 39 6.66 -9.77 0.99
C SER A 39 8.14 -9.47 1.20
N GLN A 40 8.66 -8.44 0.56
CA GLN A 40 10.05 -8.03 0.71
C GLN A 40 10.13 -6.52 0.86
N ALA A 41 11.04 -6.07 1.71
CA ALA A 41 11.25 -4.63 1.90
C ALA A 41 11.66 -4.00 0.57
N GLY A 42 11.01 -2.88 0.23
CA GLY A 42 11.33 -2.13 -0.97
C GLY A 42 10.73 -2.66 -2.26
N ASP A 43 9.79 -3.61 -2.18
CA ASP A 43 9.07 -4.07 -3.37
C ASP A 43 8.45 -2.91 -4.13
N GLN A 44 8.37 -3.04 -5.44
CA GLN A 44 7.71 -2.04 -6.27
C GLN A 44 6.21 -2.11 -6.07
N ALA A 45 5.64 -1.05 -5.50
CA ALA A 45 4.23 -1.02 -5.12
C ALA A 45 3.34 -0.66 -6.29
N LEU A 46 2.17 -1.31 -6.36
CA LEU A 46 1.05 -0.83 -7.18
C LEU A 46 0.28 0.25 -6.41
N GLY A 47 0.07 0.04 -5.13
CA GLY A 47 -0.70 0.91 -4.30
C GLY A 47 -1.08 0.22 -3.00
N ILE A 48 -2.23 0.60 -2.44
CA ILE A 48 -2.70 0.09 -1.15
C ILE A 48 -4.00 -0.69 -1.36
N LEU A 49 -4.04 -1.91 -0.85
CA LEU A 49 -5.22 -2.76 -0.95
C LEU A 49 -6.38 -2.17 -0.13
N GLN A 50 -7.55 -2.01 -0.75
CA GLN A 50 -8.69 -1.33 -0.15
C GLN A 50 -9.75 -2.26 0.43
N ASN A 51 -9.75 -3.53 0.03
CA ASN A 51 -10.78 -4.47 0.48
C ASN A 51 -10.13 -5.74 1.02
N LYS A 52 -10.95 -6.78 1.26
CA LYS A 52 -10.51 -8.03 1.88
C LYS A 52 -10.83 -9.21 0.97
N PRO A 53 -10.18 -9.30 -0.20
CA PRO A 53 -10.52 -10.36 -1.15
C PRO A 53 -9.90 -11.69 -0.74
N LYS A 54 -10.67 -12.78 -0.94
CA LYS A 54 -10.13 -14.12 -0.89
C LYS A 54 -9.46 -14.43 -2.22
N SER A 55 -8.68 -15.51 -2.25
CA SER A 55 -8.01 -15.93 -3.48
C SER A 55 -9.01 -16.06 -4.63
N GLY A 56 -8.70 -15.43 -5.74
CA GLY A 56 -9.55 -15.44 -6.92
C GLY A 56 -10.62 -14.37 -6.96
N GLU A 57 -10.82 -13.63 -5.87
CA GLU A 57 -11.80 -12.54 -5.83
C GLU A 57 -11.20 -11.23 -6.31
N ALA A 58 -12.08 -10.27 -6.62
CA ALA A 58 -11.66 -8.95 -7.05
C ALA A 58 -10.98 -8.21 -5.91
N ALA A 59 -9.77 -7.72 -6.17
CA ALA A 59 -9.00 -6.91 -5.25
C ALA A 59 -9.01 -5.46 -5.73
N LYS A 60 -9.42 -4.54 -4.87
CA LYS A 60 -9.43 -3.12 -5.20
C LYS A 60 -8.16 -2.49 -4.63
N VAL A 61 -7.34 -1.93 -5.51
CA VAL A 61 -6.06 -1.33 -5.15
C VAL A 61 -6.11 0.16 -5.43
N ARG A 62 -5.86 0.99 -4.41
CA ARG A 62 -5.75 2.44 -4.59
C ARG A 62 -4.36 2.74 -5.13
N VAL A 63 -4.29 3.14 -6.40
CA VAL A 63 -3.01 3.40 -7.05
C VAL A 63 -2.60 4.86 -6.97
N VAL A 64 -3.54 5.78 -6.80
CA VAL A 64 -3.29 7.20 -6.61
C VAL A 64 -4.39 7.76 -5.71
N GLY A 65 -4.03 8.64 -4.79
CA GLY A 65 -4.98 9.31 -3.93
C GLY A 65 -4.76 9.04 -2.46
N ILE A 66 -5.71 9.42 -1.64
CA ILE A 66 -5.58 9.32 -0.19
C ILE A 66 -6.14 7.99 0.28
N SER A 67 -5.42 7.31 1.15
CA SER A 67 -5.80 6.01 1.67
C SER A 67 -5.38 5.84 3.12
N LYS A 68 -6.09 4.97 3.83
CA LYS A 68 -5.62 4.43 5.09
C LYS A 68 -4.51 3.41 4.80
N ALA A 69 -3.55 3.31 5.70
CA ALA A 69 -2.44 2.36 5.58
C ALA A 69 -1.98 1.92 6.96
N LEU A 70 -1.19 0.87 7.01
CA LEU A 70 -0.70 0.33 8.27
C LEU A 70 0.81 0.51 8.37
N ALA A 71 1.29 0.94 9.52
CA ALA A 71 2.70 1.25 9.75
C ALA A 71 3.43 0.08 10.37
N ALA A 72 4.64 -0.21 9.88
CA ALA A 72 5.50 -1.23 10.48
C ALA A 72 6.27 -0.68 11.69
N ALA A 73 6.49 0.65 11.70
CA ALA A 73 7.22 1.33 12.75
C ALA A 73 6.67 2.76 12.84
N ALA A 74 7.18 3.54 13.79
CA ALA A 74 6.73 4.92 13.95
C ALA A 74 6.95 5.70 12.65
N ILE A 75 5.94 6.46 12.24
CA ILE A 75 5.97 7.27 11.01
C ILE A 75 5.58 8.69 11.39
N THR A 76 6.29 9.66 10.80
CA THR A 76 6.00 11.08 11.01
C THR A 76 5.33 11.63 9.77
N ALA A 77 4.30 12.45 9.95
CA ALA A 77 3.61 13.13 8.84
C ALA A 77 4.62 13.86 7.97
N GLY A 78 4.47 13.74 6.66
CA GLY A 78 5.37 14.31 5.67
C GLY A 78 6.48 13.38 5.21
N ALA A 79 6.67 12.24 5.87
CA ALA A 79 7.72 11.30 5.50
C ALA A 79 7.35 10.54 4.23
N TYR A 80 8.32 10.27 3.38
CA TYR A 80 8.15 9.33 2.27
C TYR A 80 8.12 7.91 2.79
N LEU A 81 7.37 7.04 2.13
CA LEU A 81 7.07 5.70 2.61
C LEU A 81 7.46 4.65 1.59
N ARG A 82 7.98 3.54 2.10
CA ARG A 82 8.34 2.36 1.32
C ARG A 82 7.64 1.15 1.89
N ALA A 83 7.55 0.09 1.08
CA ALA A 83 7.03 -1.18 1.55
C ALA A 83 8.02 -1.83 2.52
N GLY A 84 7.53 -2.29 3.66
CA GLY A 84 8.29 -3.13 4.56
C GLY A 84 8.19 -4.59 4.15
N ALA A 85 8.84 -5.46 4.90
CA ALA A 85 8.97 -6.88 4.54
C ALA A 85 7.63 -7.62 4.57
N THR A 86 6.61 -7.09 5.26
CA THR A 86 5.32 -7.76 5.40
C THR A 86 4.18 -6.95 4.78
N GLY A 87 4.50 -5.96 3.96
CA GLY A 87 3.49 -5.10 3.35
C GLY A 87 3.10 -3.90 4.19
N PHE A 88 3.49 -3.84 5.44
CA PHE A 88 3.35 -2.64 6.27
C PHE A 88 4.34 -1.59 5.78
N LEU A 89 4.05 -0.32 6.06
CA LEU A 89 4.84 0.77 5.52
C LEU A 89 5.94 1.22 6.48
N VAL A 90 7.08 1.59 5.92
CA VAL A 90 8.21 2.15 6.66
C VAL A 90 8.65 3.45 6.00
N THR A 91 9.33 4.30 6.75
CA THR A 91 9.88 5.57 6.24
C THR A 91 11.06 5.28 5.32
N GLY A 92 11.11 5.96 4.18
CA GLY A 92 12.25 5.89 3.27
C GLY A 92 11.92 6.52 1.94
N ASN A 93 12.93 7.07 1.27
CA ASN A 93 12.74 7.70 -0.04
C ASN A 93 13.73 7.23 -1.09
N SER A 94 14.45 6.13 -0.85
CA SER A 94 15.32 5.55 -1.86
C SER A 94 14.64 4.35 -2.49
N GLY A 95 14.92 4.09 -3.77
CA GLY A 95 14.29 2.99 -4.49
C GLY A 95 12.81 3.23 -4.72
N ASN A 96 11.99 2.23 -4.47
CA ASN A 96 10.56 2.27 -4.76
C ASN A 96 9.79 2.92 -3.61
N VAL A 97 9.24 4.11 -3.86
CA VAL A 97 8.44 4.85 -2.89
C VAL A 97 6.97 4.56 -3.16
N VAL A 98 6.20 4.33 -2.08
CA VAL A 98 4.75 4.08 -2.19
C VAL A 98 3.98 5.39 -2.13
N GLY A 99 4.41 6.32 -1.30
CA GLY A 99 3.73 7.60 -1.14
C GLY A 99 4.27 8.39 0.03
N THR A 100 3.43 9.27 0.55
CA THR A 100 3.80 10.22 1.62
C THR A 100 2.79 10.12 2.77
N ALA A 101 3.28 10.10 3.99
CA ALA A 101 2.40 10.11 5.17
C ALA A 101 1.73 11.47 5.33
N LEU A 102 0.42 11.48 5.51
CA LEU A 102 -0.33 12.70 5.79
C LEU A 102 -0.57 12.88 7.29
N THR A 103 -0.53 11.79 8.05
CA THR A 103 -0.66 11.83 9.50
C THR A 103 0.43 10.96 10.11
N ASP A 104 0.63 11.11 11.42
CA ASP A 104 1.58 10.26 12.14
C ASP A 104 1.03 8.86 12.26
N GLY A 105 1.94 7.86 12.31
CA GLY A 105 1.58 6.47 12.53
C GLY A 105 2.43 5.85 13.63
N THR A 106 1.87 4.86 14.29
CA THR A 106 2.58 4.07 15.30
C THR A 106 2.72 2.64 14.81
N SER A 107 3.71 1.93 15.32
CA SER A 107 3.97 0.54 14.91
C SER A 107 2.70 -0.30 15.01
N GLY A 108 2.32 -0.94 13.93
CA GLY A 108 1.13 -1.77 13.83
C GLY A 108 -0.17 -1.00 13.69
N GLY A 109 -0.14 0.32 13.76
CA GLY A 109 -1.34 1.16 13.72
C GLY A 109 -1.65 1.71 12.35
N ALA A 110 -2.89 2.18 12.19
CA ALA A 110 -3.34 2.79 10.95
C ALA A 110 -3.02 4.28 10.94
N PHE A 111 -2.74 4.78 9.74
CA PHE A 111 -2.53 6.20 9.51
C PHE A 111 -3.04 6.54 8.11
N THR A 112 -3.05 7.82 7.76
CA THR A 112 -3.51 8.27 6.44
C THR A 112 -2.31 8.68 5.60
N MET A 113 -2.32 8.27 4.33
CA MET A 113 -1.24 8.60 3.41
C MET A 113 -1.77 9.03 2.05
N LEU A 114 -0.93 9.75 1.31
CA LEU A 114 -1.15 10.02 -0.10
C LEU A 114 -0.39 8.95 -0.89
N VAL A 115 -1.14 8.15 -1.66
CA VAL A 115 -0.57 7.08 -2.47
C VAL A 115 -0.12 7.68 -3.80
N HIS A 116 1.17 7.59 -4.09
CA HIS A 116 1.73 8.04 -5.37
C HIS A 116 3.02 7.26 -5.65
N PRO A 117 2.91 5.97 -6.03
CA PRO A 117 4.10 5.14 -6.22
C PRO A 117 5.03 5.75 -7.26
N HIS A 118 6.31 5.81 -6.93
CA HIS A 118 7.31 6.36 -7.84
C HIS A 118 8.70 5.93 -7.40
N GLN A 119 9.69 6.21 -8.24
CA GLN A 119 11.09 5.96 -7.91
C GLN A 119 11.60 7.13 -7.09
N GLY A 120 12.10 6.85 -5.90
CA GLY A 120 12.68 7.88 -5.04
C GLY A 120 14.12 8.18 -5.41
N THR A 121 14.75 9.05 -4.61
CA THR A 121 16.18 9.34 -4.80
C THR A 121 17.01 8.14 -4.33
N ALA A 122 18.07 7.89 -5.05
CA ALA A 122 18.95 6.76 -4.74
C ALA A 122 19.72 6.99 -3.45
#